data_15d389411e0251fc233ab834133fb501
#
_entry.id   15d389411e0251fc233ab834133fb501
#
_cell.length_a   1.000
_cell.length_b   1.000
_cell.length_c   1.000
_cell.angle_alpha   90.00
_cell.angle_beta   90.00
_cell.angle_gamma   90.00
#
_symmetry.space_group_name_H-M   'P 1'
#
loop_
_entity.id
_entity.type
_entity.pdbx_description
1 polymer ?
#
loop_
_entity_poly.entity_id
_entity_poly.type
_entity_poly.pdbx_seq_one_letter_code
_entity_poly.pdbx_strand_id
1 'polypeptide(L)'
;MQMMGRNDVMKQYAPKEFDCIIIDEVHRAGSDSYQRIIEYFEPQFLLGMTASPERTDGYDLYELFDHNIIYEIRLQQALEEDLLCPFHYFGISDLWVDTQEDISDMEVSFSNLSTKERVDKIIEKIRYFGHSGSRVKGLVFCSNRVEAKALSDAFNERGVYRTVCLTGEDSQEIREIAIARLTGTCDYQGRSDLQLDYIFTVDIFNEGVDIPEINQVIMLRQTESPIIFIQQLGRGLRKFEDKEYVVILDFIGNYTNNFMIPLALSGDRSYNKDTLRRYVQAGNRIIPGTSTVHFDKIAKQRIYESIDTARFSDMKLIKEAYFNLRFKLGRIPKISDFADHGSIDVSRIFSKFKSYHHFLIKVKDKAVSYTHLR
;
A
#
# COMPACT_ATOMS: atom_id res chain seq x y z
N MET A 1 -3.31 7.45 20.78
CA MET A 1 -2.01 8.16 20.75
C MET A 1 -2.14 9.70 20.79
N GLN A 2 -2.91 10.37 19.93
CA GLN A 2 -3.05 11.84 19.98
C GLN A 2 -3.53 12.37 21.34
N MET A 3 -4.45 11.69 21.99
CA MET A 3 -4.97 12.07 23.31
C MET A 3 -3.92 11.84 24.41
N MET A 4 -3.25 10.68 24.42
CA MET A 4 -2.18 10.37 25.37
C MET A 4 -0.94 11.24 25.21
N GLY A 5 -0.64 11.74 24.01
CA GLY A 5 0.46 12.69 23.75
C GLY A 5 0.25 14.09 24.30
N ARG A 6 -0.92 14.40 24.87
CA ARG A 6 -1.19 15.66 25.58
C ARG A 6 -0.62 15.58 26.99
N ASN A 7 0.16 16.57 27.38
CA ASN A 7 0.82 16.60 28.70
C ASN A 7 -0.16 16.54 29.89
N ASP A 8 -1.35 17.09 29.73
CA ASP A 8 -2.42 17.07 30.76
C ASP A 8 -3.03 15.69 30.96
N VAL A 9 -3.05 14.85 29.92
CA VAL A 9 -3.52 13.46 30.00
C VAL A 9 -2.40 12.53 30.45
N MET A 10 -1.23 12.62 29.82
CA MET A 10 -0.09 11.74 30.11
C MET A 10 0.35 11.79 31.58
N LYS A 11 0.41 12.99 32.17
CA LYS A 11 0.81 13.20 33.57
C LYS A 11 -0.23 12.72 34.60
N GLN A 12 -1.39 12.24 34.19
CA GLN A 12 -2.34 11.58 35.10
C GLN A 12 -1.90 10.17 35.49
N TYR A 13 -0.92 9.63 34.77
CA TYR A 13 -0.36 8.31 34.98
C TYR A 13 1.09 8.40 35.45
N ALA A 14 1.52 7.49 36.32
CA ALA A 14 2.93 7.40 36.70
C ALA A 14 3.77 6.84 35.54
N PRO A 15 5.08 7.18 35.42
CA PRO A 15 5.94 6.64 34.37
C PRO A 15 5.97 5.10 34.30
N LYS A 16 5.80 4.42 35.42
CA LYS A 16 5.77 2.94 35.55
C LYS A 16 4.37 2.39 35.72
N GLU A 17 3.34 3.13 35.32
CA GLU A 17 1.94 2.70 35.43
C GLU A 17 1.63 1.47 34.58
N PHE A 18 2.29 1.37 33.41
CA PHE A 18 2.04 0.32 32.43
C PHE A 18 3.24 -0.64 32.36
N ASP A 19 3.02 -1.91 32.68
CA ASP A 19 4.06 -2.96 32.53
C ASP A 19 4.30 -3.30 31.06
N CYS A 20 3.26 -3.18 30.21
CA CYS A 20 3.31 -3.50 28.79
C CYS A 20 2.71 -2.37 27.97
N ILE A 21 3.43 -1.94 26.93
CA ILE A 21 2.93 -0.99 25.94
C ILE A 21 2.99 -1.66 24.57
N ILE A 22 1.85 -1.68 23.86
CA ILE A 22 1.75 -2.16 22.49
C ILE A 22 1.44 -0.96 21.59
N ILE A 23 2.28 -0.71 20.60
CA ILE A 23 2.11 0.36 19.62
C ILE A 23 1.72 -0.25 18.29
N ASP A 24 0.46 -0.05 17.89
CA ASP A 24 0.01 -0.36 16.53
C ASP A 24 0.38 0.78 15.58
N GLU A 25 0.63 0.43 14.31
CA GLU A 25 1.13 1.35 13.26
C GLU A 25 2.39 2.11 13.73
N VAL A 26 3.32 1.38 14.34
CA VAL A 26 4.53 1.95 14.96
C VAL A 26 5.44 2.67 13.97
N HIS A 27 5.25 2.49 12.66
CA HIS A 27 5.93 3.31 11.65
C HIS A 27 5.69 4.82 11.85
N ARG A 28 4.65 5.23 12.59
CA ARG A 28 4.38 6.63 12.97
C ARG A 28 5.15 7.09 14.20
N ALA A 29 5.93 6.21 14.84
CA ALA A 29 6.63 6.50 16.10
C ALA A 29 7.67 7.63 15.99
N GLY A 30 8.11 8.00 14.79
CA GLY A 30 8.98 9.16 14.56
C GLY A 30 8.33 10.53 14.79
N SER A 31 6.99 10.60 15.02
CA SER A 31 6.32 11.87 15.29
C SER A 31 6.47 12.29 16.75
N ASP A 32 6.50 13.60 17.02
CA ASP A 32 6.70 14.19 18.35
C ASP A 32 5.73 13.67 19.42
N SER A 33 4.49 13.36 19.04
CA SER A 33 3.47 12.84 19.97
C SER A 33 3.80 11.44 20.46
N TYR A 34 4.31 10.59 19.58
CA TYR A 34 4.75 9.24 19.93
C TYR A 34 6.04 9.25 20.75
N GLN A 35 7.02 10.07 20.33
CA GLN A 35 8.30 10.21 21.05
C GLN A 35 8.07 10.63 22.49
N ARG A 36 7.23 11.63 22.73
CA ARG A 36 6.90 12.07 24.12
C ARG A 36 6.29 10.96 24.96
N ILE A 37 5.45 10.10 24.40
CA ILE A 37 4.83 8.98 25.13
C ILE A 37 5.91 7.92 25.46
N ILE A 38 6.73 7.59 24.47
CA ILE A 38 7.78 6.57 24.62
C ILE A 38 8.87 7.02 25.61
N GLU A 39 9.23 8.31 25.61
CA GLU A 39 10.20 8.88 26.55
C GLU A 39 9.65 9.02 27.98
N TYR A 40 8.33 9.16 28.13
CA TYR A 40 7.73 9.36 29.45
C TYR A 40 7.50 8.05 30.21
N PHE A 41 6.99 7.03 29.52
CA PHE A 41 6.65 5.75 30.16
C PHE A 41 7.85 4.79 30.14
N GLU A 42 8.01 4.04 31.24
CA GLU A 42 9.07 3.04 31.45
C GLU A 42 8.45 1.63 31.54
N PRO A 43 7.89 1.05 30.47
CA PRO A 43 7.30 -0.28 30.51
C PRO A 43 8.36 -1.35 30.65
N GLN A 44 8.00 -2.50 31.24
CA GLN A 44 8.86 -3.69 31.25
C GLN A 44 8.93 -4.35 29.84
N PHE A 45 7.86 -4.18 29.05
CA PHE A 45 7.76 -4.74 27.71
C PHE A 45 7.15 -3.71 26.73
N LEU A 46 7.89 -3.45 25.65
CA LEU A 46 7.45 -2.59 24.55
C LEU A 46 7.34 -3.40 23.26
N LEU A 47 6.16 -3.44 22.64
CA LEU A 47 5.92 -4.10 21.36
C LEU A 47 5.46 -3.09 20.30
N GLY A 48 6.08 -3.12 19.15
CA GLY A 48 5.64 -2.37 17.96
C GLY A 48 5.12 -3.30 16.88
N MET A 49 4.00 -2.96 16.28
CA MET A 49 3.44 -3.65 15.11
C MET A 49 3.28 -2.67 13.96
N THR A 50 3.62 -3.09 12.75
CA THR A 50 3.42 -2.30 11.53
C THR A 50 3.41 -3.19 10.29
N ALA A 51 2.59 -2.82 9.31
CA ALA A 51 2.62 -3.43 7.99
C ALA A 51 3.73 -2.86 7.09
N SER A 52 4.32 -1.72 7.45
CA SER A 52 5.30 -0.99 6.63
C SER A 52 6.47 -0.47 7.48
N PRO A 53 7.40 -1.34 7.89
CA PRO A 53 8.54 -0.93 8.71
C PRO A 53 9.57 -0.08 7.93
N GLU A 54 9.58 -0.18 6.61
CA GLU A 54 10.49 0.57 5.77
C GLU A 54 10.01 2.02 5.61
N ARG A 55 10.92 2.95 5.90
CA ARG A 55 10.65 4.39 5.86
C ARG A 55 11.54 5.08 4.83
N THR A 56 10.99 6.15 4.25
CA THR A 56 11.70 7.00 3.29
C THR A 56 12.23 8.29 3.92
N ASP A 57 11.84 8.60 5.17
CA ASP A 57 12.24 9.80 5.89
C ASP A 57 13.55 9.67 6.68
N GLY A 58 14.14 8.47 6.72
CA GLY A 58 15.42 8.20 7.37
C GLY A 58 15.35 8.00 8.89
N TYR A 59 14.14 7.89 9.47
CA TYR A 59 13.98 7.52 10.88
C TYR A 59 14.27 6.02 11.08
N ASP A 60 15.13 5.70 12.06
CA ASP A 60 15.43 4.31 12.44
C ASP A 60 14.37 3.80 13.42
N LEU A 61 13.36 3.13 12.90
CA LEU A 61 12.30 2.54 13.70
C LEU A 61 12.81 1.36 14.55
N TYR A 62 13.77 0.61 14.03
CA TYR A 62 14.28 -0.60 14.69
C TYR A 62 15.12 -0.27 15.92
N GLU A 63 15.77 0.90 15.96
CA GLU A 63 16.53 1.36 17.13
C GLU A 63 15.64 1.45 18.38
N LEU A 64 14.35 1.82 18.23
CA LEU A 64 13.38 1.87 19.32
C LEU A 64 13.16 0.53 20.00
N PHE A 65 13.45 -0.57 19.33
CA PHE A 65 13.29 -1.95 19.81
C PHE A 65 14.62 -2.71 19.88
N ASP A 66 15.74 -2.00 20.01
CA ASP A 66 17.11 -2.58 20.04
C ASP A 66 17.37 -3.52 18.86
N HIS A 67 16.78 -3.20 17.67
CA HIS A 67 16.81 -4.01 16.45
C HIS A 67 16.24 -5.43 16.61
N ASN A 68 15.42 -5.68 17.64
CA ASN A 68 14.77 -6.96 17.85
C ASN A 68 13.53 -7.09 16.96
N ILE A 69 13.55 -8.04 16.04
CA ILE A 69 12.41 -8.41 15.21
C ILE A 69 11.91 -9.77 15.69
N ILE A 70 10.72 -9.79 16.30
CA ILE A 70 10.12 -11.02 16.81
C ILE A 70 9.52 -11.83 15.66
N TYR A 71 8.87 -11.16 14.73
CA TYR A 71 8.19 -11.81 13.63
C TYR A 71 8.10 -10.88 12.43
N GLU A 72 8.35 -11.41 11.24
CA GLU A 72 8.15 -10.72 9.95
C GLU A 72 7.47 -11.69 9.00
N ILE A 73 6.32 -11.28 8.46
CA ILE A 73 5.60 -12.02 7.44
C ILE A 73 5.30 -11.11 6.25
N ARG A 74 5.52 -11.63 5.06
CA ARG A 74 5.26 -10.94 3.78
C ARG A 74 4.00 -11.46 3.14
N LEU A 75 3.45 -10.67 2.17
CA LEU A 75 2.21 -11.03 1.47
C LEU A 75 2.24 -12.47 0.93
N GLN A 76 3.32 -12.86 0.27
CA GLN A 76 3.46 -14.21 -0.32
C GLN A 76 3.39 -15.29 0.76
N GLN A 77 4.18 -15.14 1.83
CA GLN A 77 4.18 -16.08 2.94
C GLN A 77 2.82 -16.12 3.65
N ALA A 78 2.18 -14.97 3.86
CA ALA A 78 0.85 -14.91 4.47
C ALA A 78 -0.23 -15.62 3.64
N LEU A 79 -0.09 -15.62 2.32
CA LEU A 79 -0.96 -16.37 1.41
C LEU A 79 -0.63 -17.88 1.43
N GLU A 80 0.66 -18.25 1.47
CA GLU A 80 1.11 -19.64 1.59
C GLU A 80 0.64 -20.31 2.89
N GLU A 81 0.71 -19.57 4.00
CA GLU A 81 0.28 -20.00 5.32
C GLU A 81 -1.24 -19.89 5.53
N ASP A 82 -1.99 -19.57 4.47
CA ASP A 82 -3.46 -19.41 4.50
C ASP A 82 -3.94 -18.40 5.57
N LEU A 83 -3.18 -17.36 5.86
CA LEU A 83 -3.55 -16.30 6.80
C LEU A 83 -4.43 -15.23 6.15
N LEU A 84 -4.42 -15.14 4.82
CA LEU A 84 -5.16 -14.16 4.04
C LEU A 84 -6.16 -14.84 3.11
N CYS A 85 -7.21 -14.11 2.75
CA CYS A 85 -8.14 -14.50 1.72
C CYS A 85 -7.45 -14.47 0.36
N PRO A 86 -7.59 -15.48 -0.50
CA PRO A 86 -7.09 -15.48 -1.87
C PRO A 86 -7.64 -14.29 -2.66
N PHE A 87 -6.92 -13.87 -3.70
CA PHE A 87 -7.39 -12.80 -4.57
C PHE A 87 -7.15 -13.07 -6.06
N HIS A 88 -7.99 -12.47 -6.88
CA HIS A 88 -7.82 -12.42 -8.32
C HIS A 88 -7.58 -10.98 -8.76
N TYR A 89 -6.35 -10.68 -9.16
CA TYR A 89 -5.95 -9.37 -9.63
C TYR A 89 -6.04 -9.27 -11.15
N PHE A 90 -6.69 -8.22 -11.61
CA PHE A 90 -6.84 -7.90 -13.02
C PHE A 90 -6.33 -6.50 -13.30
N GLY A 91 -5.16 -6.40 -13.92
CA GLY A 91 -4.63 -5.15 -14.46
C GLY A 91 -5.27 -4.86 -15.81
N ILE A 92 -6.09 -3.84 -15.85
CA ILE A 92 -6.95 -3.45 -16.98
C ILE A 92 -6.46 -2.12 -17.52
N SER A 93 -6.32 -1.99 -18.83
CA SER A 93 -6.00 -0.69 -19.43
C SER A 93 -7.10 0.33 -19.18
N ASP A 94 -6.76 1.45 -18.55
CA ASP A 94 -7.70 2.58 -18.43
C ASP A 94 -7.93 3.24 -19.79
N LEU A 95 -9.13 3.83 -19.99
CA LEU A 95 -9.46 4.64 -21.16
C LEU A 95 -8.77 6.00 -21.03
N TRP A 96 -7.50 6.05 -21.44
CA TRP A 96 -6.85 7.31 -21.75
C TRP A 96 -7.00 7.57 -23.24
N VAL A 97 -7.59 8.69 -23.61
CA VAL A 97 -7.46 9.20 -24.96
C VAL A 97 -6.02 9.65 -25.10
N ASP A 98 -5.32 9.06 -26.07
CA ASP A 98 -3.97 9.45 -26.49
C ASP A 98 -4.03 10.87 -27.08
N THR A 99 -4.08 11.88 -26.24
CA THR A 99 -3.82 13.24 -26.67
C THR A 99 -2.31 13.45 -26.57
N GLN A 100 -1.64 13.37 -27.73
CA GLN A 100 -0.23 13.73 -27.90
C GLN A 100 -0.04 15.26 -27.75
N GLU A 101 -0.38 15.84 -26.63
CA GLU A 101 -0.03 17.21 -26.32
C GLU A 101 0.45 17.32 -24.89
N ASP A 102 1.63 17.92 -24.73
CA ASP A 102 2.26 18.34 -23.48
C ASP A 102 1.39 19.39 -22.77
N ILE A 103 0.33 18.95 -22.10
CA ILE A 103 -0.47 19.80 -21.23
C ILE A 103 -0.17 19.37 -19.80
N SER A 104 0.13 20.34 -18.94
CA SER A 104 0.47 20.13 -17.54
C SER A 104 -0.44 19.09 -16.88
N ASP A 105 0.16 18.05 -16.33
CA ASP A 105 -0.43 16.78 -15.89
C ASP A 105 -1.69 16.88 -14.99
N MET A 106 -2.01 18.04 -14.47
CA MET A 106 -3.10 18.23 -13.52
C MET A 106 -4.46 18.59 -14.18
N GLU A 107 -4.49 19.40 -15.21
CA GLU A 107 -5.77 19.91 -15.77
C GLU A 107 -6.42 18.97 -16.80
N VAL A 108 -5.62 18.24 -17.57
CA VAL A 108 -6.12 17.26 -18.55
C VAL A 108 -6.65 16.00 -17.87
N SER A 109 -6.09 15.63 -16.73
CA SER A 109 -6.56 14.54 -15.89
C SER A 109 -8.05 14.72 -15.52
N PHE A 110 -8.49 15.94 -15.21
CA PHE A 110 -9.84 16.21 -14.71
C PHE A 110 -10.94 16.06 -15.76
N SER A 111 -10.72 16.46 -17.00
CA SER A 111 -11.76 16.44 -18.06
C SER A 111 -12.04 15.03 -18.60
N ASN A 112 -11.06 14.13 -18.52
CA ASN A 112 -11.17 12.75 -19.04
C ASN A 112 -11.56 11.72 -17.98
N LEU A 113 -11.42 12.04 -16.69
CA LEU A 113 -11.61 11.10 -15.58
C LEU A 113 -13.07 10.73 -15.30
N SER A 114 -14.02 11.56 -15.73
CA SER A 114 -15.46 11.38 -15.50
C SER A 114 -16.29 11.22 -16.78
N THR A 115 -15.65 10.85 -17.89
CA THR A 115 -16.40 10.62 -19.14
C THR A 115 -17.40 9.48 -18.96
N LYS A 116 -18.58 9.61 -19.57
CA LYS A 116 -19.62 8.57 -19.53
C LYS A 116 -19.07 7.20 -19.94
N GLU A 117 -18.21 7.18 -20.95
CA GLU A 117 -17.58 5.98 -21.49
C GLU A 117 -16.67 5.29 -20.47
N ARG A 118 -15.90 6.06 -19.68
CA ARG A 118 -15.05 5.50 -18.61
C ARG A 118 -15.88 4.85 -17.51
N VAL A 119 -16.94 5.52 -17.06
CA VAL A 119 -17.88 4.97 -16.06
C VAL A 119 -18.52 3.69 -16.57
N ASP A 120 -19.00 3.68 -17.82
CA ASP A 120 -19.62 2.51 -18.41
C ASP A 120 -18.64 1.34 -18.55
N LYS A 121 -17.38 1.61 -18.91
CA LYS A 121 -16.31 0.59 -18.95
C LYS A 121 -16.01 0.04 -17.56
N ILE A 122 -15.93 0.88 -16.53
CA ILE A 122 -15.70 0.42 -15.15
C ILE A 122 -16.84 -0.51 -14.73
N ILE A 123 -18.10 -0.11 -14.95
CA ILE A 123 -19.28 -0.93 -14.63
C ILE A 123 -19.28 -2.24 -15.42
N GLU A 124 -18.92 -2.20 -16.71
CA GLU A 124 -18.77 -3.41 -17.53
C GLU A 124 -17.75 -4.39 -16.91
N LYS A 125 -16.57 -3.88 -16.52
CA LYS A 125 -15.52 -4.73 -15.94
C LYS A 125 -15.90 -5.25 -14.56
N ILE A 126 -16.56 -4.46 -13.72
CA ILE A 126 -17.15 -4.91 -12.47
C ILE A 126 -18.06 -6.12 -12.68
N ARG A 127 -18.99 -6.02 -13.64
CA ARG A 127 -19.93 -7.11 -13.95
C ARG A 127 -19.25 -8.33 -14.56
N TYR A 128 -18.27 -8.11 -15.43
CA TYR A 128 -17.56 -9.17 -16.12
C TYR A 128 -16.73 -10.05 -15.16
N PHE A 129 -15.98 -9.42 -14.24
CA PHE A 129 -15.14 -10.12 -13.30
C PHE A 129 -15.87 -10.58 -12.04
N GLY A 130 -16.99 -9.96 -11.73
CA GLY A 130 -17.85 -10.34 -10.60
C GLY A 130 -17.19 -10.18 -9.23
N HIS A 131 -17.69 -10.93 -8.27
CA HIS A 131 -17.22 -10.97 -6.87
C HIS A 131 -17.55 -12.32 -6.25
N SER A 132 -16.92 -12.68 -5.14
CA SER A 132 -17.35 -13.79 -4.29
C SER A 132 -18.45 -13.35 -3.31
N GLY A 133 -19.15 -14.31 -2.72
CA GLY A 133 -20.23 -14.03 -1.77
C GLY A 133 -21.55 -13.62 -2.41
N SER A 134 -22.53 -13.39 -1.57
CA SER A 134 -23.94 -13.18 -1.97
C SER A 134 -24.19 -11.84 -2.67
N ARG A 135 -23.39 -10.79 -2.37
CA ARG A 135 -23.45 -9.47 -2.98
C ARG A 135 -22.10 -8.79 -2.98
N VAL A 136 -21.96 -7.78 -3.82
CA VAL A 136 -20.75 -6.96 -3.83
C VAL A 136 -20.69 -6.06 -2.60
N LYS A 137 -19.49 -5.97 -2.02
CA LYS A 137 -19.10 -5.03 -0.97
C LYS A 137 -17.75 -4.48 -1.38
N GLY A 138 -17.76 -3.33 -2.04
CA GLY A 138 -16.59 -2.82 -2.77
C GLY A 138 -16.01 -1.54 -2.20
N LEU A 139 -14.68 -1.40 -2.35
CA LEU A 139 -13.95 -0.14 -2.18
C LEU A 139 -13.41 0.34 -3.51
N VAL A 140 -13.53 1.63 -3.79
CA VAL A 140 -13.00 2.28 -4.99
C VAL A 140 -12.01 3.36 -4.57
N PHE A 141 -10.74 3.16 -4.88
CA PHE A 141 -9.68 4.13 -4.60
C PHE A 141 -9.48 5.06 -5.80
N CYS A 142 -9.70 6.35 -5.60
CA CYS A 142 -9.58 7.40 -6.61
C CYS A 142 -8.35 8.27 -6.38
N SER A 143 -7.93 9.00 -7.42
CA SER A 143 -6.75 9.87 -7.38
C SER A 143 -6.98 11.14 -6.56
N ASN A 144 -8.20 11.67 -6.57
CA ASN A 144 -8.55 12.88 -5.86
C ASN A 144 -10.04 12.92 -5.50
N ARG A 145 -10.43 13.87 -4.63
CA ARG A 145 -11.79 13.99 -4.09
C ARG A 145 -12.84 14.35 -5.13
N VAL A 146 -12.48 15.17 -6.12
CA VAL A 146 -13.41 15.60 -7.19
C VAL A 146 -13.74 14.40 -8.07
N GLU A 147 -12.74 13.62 -8.45
CA GLU A 147 -12.94 12.36 -9.18
C GLU A 147 -13.83 11.38 -8.42
N ALA A 148 -13.49 11.14 -7.14
CA ALA A 148 -14.23 10.20 -6.30
C ALA A 148 -15.72 10.57 -6.20
N LYS A 149 -16.02 11.86 -5.99
CA LYS A 149 -17.39 12.35 -5.94
C LYS A 149 -18.10 12.22 -7.28
N ALA A 150 -17.47 12.69 -8.36
CA ALA A 150 -18.06 12.65 -9.70
C ALA A 150 -18.37 11.21 -10.16
N LEU A 151 -17.45 10.27 -9.88
CA LEU A 151 -17.66 8.86 -10.21
C LEU A 151 -18.76 8.22 -9.35
N SER A 152 -18.80 8.51 -8.05
CA SER A 152 -19.87 8.03 -7.16
C SER A 152 -21.24 8.53 -7.63
N ASP A 153 -21.36 9.84 -7.95
CA ASP A 153 -22.61 10.43 -8.45
C ASP A 153 -23.02 9.78 -9.80
N ALA A 154 -22.06 9.61 -10.71
CA ALA A 154 -22.31 8.97 -12.01
C ALA A 154 -22.73 7.50 -11.91
N PHE A 155 -22.23 6.74 -10.92
CA PHE A 155 -22.67 5.38 -10.64
C PHE A 155 -24.11 5.36 -10.14
N ASN A 156 -24.46 6.27 -9.23
CA ASN A 156 -25.81 6.41 -8.69
C ASN A 156 -26.81 6.84 -9.79
N GLU A 157 -26.42 7.75 -10.70
CA GLU A 157 -27.26 8.15 -11.85
C GLU A 157 -27.59 6.98 -12.78
N ARG A 158 -26.69 6.02 -12.94
CA ARG A 158 -26.96 4.81 -13.75
C ARG A 158 -27.88 3.81 -13.04
N GLY A 159 -28.09 3.97 -11.73
CA GLY A 159 -29.00 3.14 -10.94
C GLY A 159 -28.61 1.66 -10.84
N VAL A 160 -27.37 1.31 -11.20
CA VAL A 160 -26.87 -0.08 -11.18
C VAL A 160 -26.32 -0.45 -9.82
N TYR A 161 -25.57 0.45 -9.21
CA TYR A 161 -24.95 0.31 -7.91
C TYR A 161 -25.24 1.52 -7.04
N ARG A 162 -25.40 1.29 -5.74
CA ARG A 162 -25.58 2.34 -4.74
C ARG A 162 -24.24 2.66 -4.13
N THR A 163 -23.86 3.91 -4.19
CA THR A 163 -22.52 4.33 -3.80
C THR A 163 -22.54 5.57 -2.92
N VAL A 164 -21.47 5.77 -2.18
CA VAL A 164 -21.18 7.00 -1.45
C VAL A 164 -19.70 7.35 -1.63
N CYS A 165 -19.41 8.64 -1.69
CA CYS A 165 -18.04 9.15 -1.63
C CYS A 165 -17.72 9.57 -0.20
N LEU A 166 -16.61 9.06 0.35
CA LEU A 166 -16.06 9.45 1.65
C LEU A 166 -14.68 10.07 1.50
N THR A 167 -14.45 11.13 2.25
CA THR A 167 -13.19 11.89 2.23
C THR A 167 -12.63 12.09 3.64
N GLY A 168 -11.45 12.69 3.75
CA GLY A 168 -10.84 13.05 5.03
C GLY A 168 -11.65 14.09 5.83
N GLU A 169 -12.58 14.80 5.20
CA GLU A 169 -13.43 15.83 5.84
C GLU A 169 -14.66 15.25 6.52
N ASP A 170 -15.04 14.01 6.17
CA ASP A 170 -16.19 13.36 6.79
C ASP A 170 -15.88 12.94 8.24
N SER A 171 -16.86 13.11 9.11
CA SER A 171 -16.73 12.72 10.51
C SER A 171 -16.63 11.20 10.67
N GLN A 172 -16.10 10.78 11.82
CA GLN A 172 -16.00 9.35 12.16
C GLN A 172 -17.39 8.67 12.11
N GLU A 173 -18.41 9.34 12.61
CA GLU A 173 -19.79 8.83 12.63
C GLU A 173 -20.33 8.59 11.19
N ILE A 174 -20.11 9.52 10.26
CA ILE A 174 -20.53 9.37 8.86
C ILE A 174 -19.84 8.16 8.22
N ARG A 175 -18.55 7.96 8.51
CA ARG A 175 -17.79 6.81 8.00
C ARG A 175 -18.31 5.49 8.57
N GLU A 176 -18.59 5.43 9.87
CA GLU A 176 -19.14 4.24 10.53
C GLU A 176 -20.52 3.88 9.97
N ILE A 177 -21.40 4.86 9.76
CA ILE A 177 -22.71 4.66 9.13
C ILE A 177 -22.55 4.11 7.70
N ALA A 178 -21.64 4.67 6.90
CA ALA A 178 -21.41 4.20 5.53
C ALA A 178 -20.87 2.76 5.51
N ILE A 179 -19.95 2.42 6.41
CA ILE A 179 -19.42 1.07 6.58
C ILE A 179 -20.55 0.11 6.97
N ALA A 180 -21.36 0.47 7.96
CA ALA A 180 -22.50 -0.36 8.40
C ALA A 180 -23.53 -0.57 7.26
N ARG A 181 -23.73 0.44 6.40
CA ARG A 181 -24.56 0.31 5.18
C ARG A 181 -23.91 -0.59 4.12
N LEU A 182 -22.60 -0.57 3.96
CA LEU A 182 -21.87 -1.44 3.03
C LEU A 182 -21.87 -2.89 3.51
N THR A 183 -21.59 -3.13 4.79
CA THR A 183 -21.53 -4.48 5.38
C THR A 183 -22.91 -5.11 5.57
N GLY A 184 -23.94 -4.31 5.71
CA GLY A 184 -25.31 -4.75 5.98
C GLY A 184 -25.61 -4.95 7.47
N THR A 185 -24.80 -4.37 8.36
CA THR A 185 -24.96 -4.43 9.81
C THR A 185 -25.95 -3.36 10.35
N CYS A 186 -26.38 -2.42 9.49
CA CYS A 186 -27.44 -1.48 9.85
C CYS A 186 -28.80 -2.17 9.95
N ASP A 187 -29.58 -1.79 10.95
CA ASP A 187 -31.03 -2.06 10.95
C ASP A 187 -31.70 -1.14 9.94
N TYR A 188 -31.99 -1.67 8.76
CA TYR A 188 -32.66 -0.90 7.69
C TYR A 188 -34.20 -0.81 7.86
N GLN A 189 -34.77 -1.40 8.90
CA GLN A 189 -36.24 -1.48 9.09
C GLN A 189 -36.97 -1.92 7.81
N GLY A 190 -36.38 -2.87 7.08
CA GLY A 190 -36.86 -3.36 5.78
C GLY A 190 -36.52 -2.49 4.57
N ARG A 191 -35.80 -1.39 4.73
CA ARG A 191 -35.38 -0.48 3.64
C ARG A 191 -34.05 -0.89 3.02
N SER A 192 -34.06 -1.89 2.15
CA SER A 192 -32.88 -2.32 1.40
C SER A 192 -32.27 -1.24 0.49
N ASP A 193 -33.04 -0.16 0.20
CA ASP A 193 -32.59 0.99 -0.56
C ASP A 193 -31.47 1.79 0.13
N LEU A 194 -31.25 1.59 1.43
CA LEU A 194 -30.16 2.20 2.18
C LEU A 194 -28.85 1.43 2.10
N GLN A 195 -28.87 0.20 1.61
CA GLN A 195 -27.68 -0.63 1.47
C GLN A 195 -26.74 -0.09 0.38
N LEU A 196 -25.43 -0.08 0.66
CA LEU A 196 -24.41 0.36 -0.31
C LEU A 196 -23.72 -0.85 -0.94
N ASP A 197 -23.33 -0.67 -2.20
CA ASP A 197 -22.52 -1.63 -2.95
C ASP A 197 -21.05 -1.20 -2.97
N TYR A 198 -20.76 0.12 -3.06
CA TYR A 198 -19.42 0.66 -3.08
C TYR A 198 -19.26 1.91 -2.24
N ILE A 199 -18.06 2.07 -1.67
CA ILE A 199 -17.57 3.32 -1.10
C ILE A 199 -16.42 3.81 -1.99
N PHE A 200 -16.59 5.01 -2.57
CA PHE A 200 -15.53 5.73 -3.27
C PHE A 200 -14.72 6.54 -2.27
N THR A 201 -13.40 6.49 -2.37
CA THR A 201 -12.53 7.10 -1.36
C THR A 201 -11.20 7.59 -1.91
N VAL A 202 -10.57 8.50 -1.17
CA VAL A 202 -9.21 8.96 -1.39
C VAL A 202 -8.48 8.90 -0.05
N ASP A 203 -7.44 8.08 0.04
CA ASP A 203 -6.49 7.91 1.16
C ASP A 203 -7.05 7.52 2.54
N ILE A 204 -8.33 7.78 2.87
CA ILE A 204 -8.85 7.55 4.22
C ILE A 204 -9.00 6.09 4.64
N PHE A 205 -9.06 5.17 3.68
CA PHE A 205 -9.12 3.72 3.92
C PHE A 205 -7.80 3.01 3.66
N ASN A 206 -6.69 3.74 3.50
CA ASN A 206 -5.37 3.14 3.40
C ASN A 206 -4.96 2.48 4.73
N GLU A 207 -5.35 3.10 5.86
CA GLU A 207 -5.00 2.66 7.22
C GLU A 207 -6.20 2.79 8.18
N GLY A 208 -6.20 1.98 9.25
CA GLY A 208 -7.08 2.16 10.41
C GLY A 208 -8.55 1.78 10.24
N VAL A 209 -8.97 1.24 9.08
CA VAL A 209 -10.34 0.75 8.87
C VAL A 209 -10.33 -0.74 8.63
N ASP A 210 -11.16 -1.45 9.35
CA ASP A 210 -11.34 -2.89 9.24
C ASP A 210 -12.72 -3.23 8.68
N ILE A 211 -12.76 -3.72 7.45
CA ILE A 211 -13.98 -4.19 6.79
C ILE A 211 -13.67 -5.56 6.17
N PRO A 212 -13.69 -6.65 6.95
CA PRO A 212 -13.35 -7.98 6.45
C PRO A 212 -14.23 -8.46 5.29
N GLU A 213 -15.44 -7.94 5.21
CA GLU A 213 -16.45 -8.29 4.21
C GLU A 213 -16.13 -7.80 2.79
N ILE A 214 -15.16 -6.92 2.61
CA ILE A 214 -14.78 -6.41 1.29
C ILE A 214 -14.41 -7.58 0.37
N ASN A 215 -15.13 -7.71 -0.74
CA ASN A 215 -14.93 -8.78 -1.73
C ASN A 215 -14.55 -8.25 -3.12
N GLN A 216 -14.55 -6.93 -3.29
CA GLN A 216 -14.04 -6.29 -4.50
C GLN A 216 -13.31 -4.98 -4.17
N VAL A 217 -12.13 -4.78 -4.78
CA VAL A 217 -11.33 -3.57 -4.68
C VAL A 217 -11.08 -3.03 -6.07
N ILE A 218 -11.37 -1.75 -6.28
CA ILE A 218 -11.16 -1.08 -7.57
C ILE A 218 -10.15 0.03 -7.37
N MET A 219 -9.08 0.01 -8.15
CA MET A 219 -8.02 1.01 -8.14
C MET A 219 -8.11 1.87 -9.40
N LEU A 220 -8.49 3.14 -9.24
CA LEU A 220 -8.59 4.15 -10.30
C LEU A 220 -7.50 5.21 -10.18
N ARG A 221 -6.49 4.93 -9.38
CA ARG A 221 -5.38 5.85 -9.10
C ARG A 221 -4.04 5.26 -9.51
N GLN A 222 -3.08 6.14 -9.79
CA GLN A 222 -1.70 5.73 -10.00
C GLN A 222 -1.13 5.07 -8.74
N THR A 223 -0.39 3.98 -8.91
CA THR A 223 0.41 3.37 -7.85
C THR A 223 1.66 4.22 -7.60
N GLU A 224 1.67 4.96 -6.51
CA GLU A 224 2.80 5.83 -6.13
C GLU A 224 3.85 5.11 -5.29
N SER A 225 3.44 4.06 -4.57
CA SER A 225 4.29 3.28 -3.68
C SER A 225 3.81 1.83 -3.60
N PRO A 226 4.72 0.85 -3.65
CA PRO A 226 4.38 -0.56 -3.41
C PRO A 226 3.71 -0.77 -2.05
N ILE A 227 4.08 0.01 -1.04
CA ILE A 227 3.52 -0.07 0.31
C ILE A 227 2.04 0.32 0.29
N ILE A 228 1.72 1.50 -0.27
CA ILE A 228 0.33 1.99 -0.37
C ILE A 228 -0.51 1.01 -1.19
N PHE A 229 0.04 0.49 -2.28
CA PHE A 229 -0.64 -0.51 -3.10
C PHE A 229 -1.02 -1.75 -2.30
N ILE A 230 -0.07 -2.33 -1.55
CA ILE A 230 -0.32 -3.49 -0.68
C ILE A 230 -1.31 -3.16 0.45
N GLN A 231 -1.25 -1.96 1.02
CA GLN A 231 -2.21 -1.53 2.05
C GLN A 231 -3.64 -1.46 1.50
N GLN A 232 -3.82 -0.90 0.30
CA GLN A 232 -5.14 -0.84 -0.37
C GLN A 232 -5.65 -2.22 -0.74
N LEU A 233 -4.79 -3.05 -1.33
CA LEU A 233 -5.08 -4.44 -1.64
C LEU A 233 -5.45 -5.23 -0.38
N GLY A 234 -4.69 -5.03 0.69
CA GLY A 234 -4.87 -5.68 1.98
C GLY A 234 -6.25 -5.43 2.63
N ARG A 235 -6.93 -4.34 2.28
CA ARG A 235 -8.30 -4.09 2.78
C ARG A 235 -9.27 -5.19 2.41
N GLY A 236 -9.09 -5.82 1.27
CA GLY A 236 -9.89 -6.96 0.83
C GLY A 236 -9.36 -8.32 1.28
N LEU A 237 -8.12 -8.44 1.75
CA LEU A 237 -7.50 -9.75 1.98
C LEU A 237 -7.81 -10.40 3.33
N ARG A 238 -8.61 -9.78 4.20
CA ARG A 238 -9.04 -10.44 5.43
C ARG A 238 -10.03 -11.56 5.12
N LYS A 239 -9.92 -12.67 5.84
CA LYS A 239 -10.88 -13.77 5.73
C LYS A 239 -12.23 -13.39 6.34
N PHE A 240 -13.29 -13.81 5.68
CA PHE A 240 -14.66 -13.64 6.16
C PHE A 240 -15.52 -14.81 5.70
N GLU A 241 -16.53 -15.21 6.47
CA GLU A 241 -17.29 -16.46 6.29
C GLU A 241 -17.95 -16.59 4.91
N ASP A 242 -18.54 -15.52 4.39
CA ASP A 242 -19.22 -15.48 3.07
C ASP A 242 -18.31 -15.02 1.93
N LYS A 243 -16.97 -15.15 2.11
CA LYS A 243 -16.00 -14.68 1.13
C LYS A 243 -14.93 -15.72 0.83
N GLU A 244 -14.96 -16.28 -0.38
CA GLU A 244 -13.96 -17.25 -0.83
C GLU A 244 -12.70 -16.58 -1.41
N TYR A 245 -12.87 -15.44 -2.09
CA TYR A 245 -11.80 -14.67 -2.72
C TYR A 245 -12.17 -13.20 -2.85
N VAL A 246 -11.18 -12.39 -3.16
CA VAL A 246 -11.35 -10.97 -3.48
C VAL A 246 -11.02 -10.72 -4.94
N VAL A 247 -11.83 -9.94 -5.63
CA VAL A 247 -11.53 -9.45 -6.98
C VAL A 247 -10.92 -8.05 -6.89
N ILE A 248 -9.76 -7.87 -7.52
CA ILE A 248 -9.06 -6.59 -7.58
C ILE A 248 -9.00 -6.14 -9.03
N LEU A 249 -9.61 -5.00 -9.31
CA LEU A 249 -9.62 -4.38 -10.64
C LEU A 249 -8.73 -3.14 -10.58
N ASP A 250 -7.58 -3.19 -11.24
CA ASP A 250 -6.63 -2.07 -11.28
C ASP A 250 -6.61 -1.47 -12.68
N PHE A 251 -7.09 -0.23 -12.79
CA PHE A 251 -7.18 0.50 -14.06
C PHE A 251 -5.88 1.24 -14.34
N ILE A 252 -5.02 0.60 -15.12
CA ILE A 252 -3.66 1.03 -15.40
C ILE A 252 -3.64 2.07 -16.52
N GLY A 253 -3.39 3.32 -16.14
CA GLY A 253 -3.16 4.43 -17.05
C GLY A 253 -1.74 4.41 -17.66
N ASN A 254 -1.40 5.47 -18.39
CA ASN A 254 -0.06 5.66 -18.96
C ASN A 254 0.88 6.34 -17.94
N TYR A 255 1.21 5.64 -16.86
CA TYR A 255 2.03 6.18 -15.77
C TYR A 255 3.46 5.65 -15.81
N THR A 256 4.41 6.51 -15.50
CA THR A 256 5.83 6.16 -15.43
C THR A 256 6.16 5.15 -14.34
N ASN A 257 5.30 5.05 -13.32
CA ASN A 257 5.51 4.21 -12.12
C ASN A 257 4.81 2.84 -12.19
N ASN A 258 4.25 2.45 -13.32
CA ASN A 258 3.54 1.16 -13.44
C ASN A 258 4.42 -0.06 -13.10
N PHE A 259 5.75 0.06 -13.14
CA PHE A 259 6.68 -0.97 -12.68
C PHE A 259 6.54 -1.28 -11.18
N MET A 260 5.95 -0.39 -10.39
CA MET A 260 5.71 -0.63 -8.96
C MET A 260 4.67 -1.72 -8.71
N ILE A 261 3.75 -1.95 -9.65
CA ILE A 261 2.72 -2.99 -9.54
C ILE A 261 3.34 -4.40 -9.46
N PRO A 262 4.11 -4.88 -10.46
CA PRO A 262 4.76 -6.19 -10.35
C PRO A 262 5.77 -6.25 -9.19
N LEU A 263 6.42 -5.15 -8.85
CA LEU A 263 7.32 -5.08 -7.70
C LEU A 263 6.57 -5.33 -6.38
N ALA A 264 5.41 -4.70 -6.19
CA ALA A 264 4.57 -4.88 -5.02
C ALA A 264 3.98 -6.30 -4.93
N LEU A 265 3.42 -6.79 -6.03
CA LEU A 265 2.78 -8.12 -6.08
C LEU A 265 3.79 -9.26 -5.88
N SER A 266 4.99 -9.16 -6.44
CA SER A 266 6.03 -10.17 -6.29
C SER A 266 6.79 -10.11 -4.97
N GLY A 267 6.75 -8.95 -4.28
CA GLY A 267 7.61 -8.69 -3.12
C GLY A 267 9.09 -8.56 -3.46
N ASP A 268 9.44 -8.48 -4.75
CA ASP A 268 10.83 -8.32 -5.20
C ASP A 268 11.35 -6.92 -4.85
N ARG A 269 12.52 -6.89 -4.22
CA ARG A 269 13.22 -5.65 -3.84
C ARG A 269 14.55 -5.48 -4.55
N SER A 270 14.89 -6.42 -5.42
CA SER A 270 16.14 -6.36 -6.20
C SER A 270 16.14 -5.20 -7.19
N TYR A 271 14.96 -4.73 -7.59
CA TYR A 271 14.75 -3.77 -8.67
C TYR A 271 15.39 -4.22 -9.99
N ASN A 272 15.52 -5.53 -10.20
CA ASN A 272 16.06 -6.08 -11.40
C ASN A 272 15.00 -6.08 -12.51
N LYS A 273 15.30 -5.35 -13.62
CA LYS A 273 14.36 -5.22 -14.74
C LYS A 273 13.96 -6.56 -15.36
N ASP A 274 14.90 -7.50 -15.48
CA ASP A 274 14.62 -8.80 -16.08
C ASP A 274 13.77 -9.68 -15.15
N THR A 275 13.98 -9.56 -13.85
CA THR A 275 13.12 -10.21 -12.85
C THR A 275 11.71 -9.66 -12.91
N LEU A 276 11.53 -8.33 -12.93
CA LEU A 276 10.23 -7.70 -13.06
C LEU A 276 9.52 -8.07 -14.35
N ARG A 277 10.24 -8.11 -15.50
CA ARG A 277 9.68 -8.58 -16.78
C ARG A 277 9.18 -10.02 -16.70
N ARG A 278 9.98 -10.90 -16.08
CA ARG A 278 9.58 -12.31 -15.86
C ARG A 278 8.32 -12.42 -15.03
N TYR A 279 8.17 -11.59 -13.98
CA TYR A 279 6.95 -11.56 -13.19
C TYR A 279 5.74 -11.15 -14.02
N VAL A 280 5.83 -10.09 -14.80
CA VAL A 280 4.73 -9.65 -15.68
C VAL A 280 4.38 -10.71 -16.72
N GLN A 281 5.37 -11.46 -17.21
CA GLN A 281 5.17 -12.55 -18.17
C GLN A 281 4.57 -13.78 -17.52
N ALA A 282 5.03 -14.15 -16.32
CA ALA A 282 4.60 -15.36 -15.61
C ALA A 282 3.17 -15.26 -15.08
N GLY A 283 2.68 -14.03 -14.81
CA GLY A 283 1.29 -13.82 -14.35
C GLY A 283 0.94 -14.66 -13.12
N ASN A 284 0.03 -15.62 -13.28
CA ASN A 284 -0.49 -16.48 -12.20
C ASN A 284 0.53 -17.30 -11.41
N ARG A 285 1.77 -17.41 -11.89
CA ARG A 285 2.82 -18.20 -11.21
C ARG A 285 3.61 -17.40 -10.18
N ILE A 286 3.27 -16.12 -10.00
CA ILE A 286 4.03 -15.20 -9.13
C ILE A 286 3.55 -15.29 -7.69
N ILE A 287 2.26 -15.57 -7.51
CA ILE A 287 1.62 -15.53 -6.20
C ILE A 287 1.23 -16.96 -5.80
N PRO A 288 1.58 -17.36 -4.57
CA PRO A 288 1.27 -18.70 -4.09
C PRO A 288 -0.24 -18.90 -3.85
N GLY A 289 -0.63 -20.17 -3.71
CA GLY A 289 -2.00 -20.56 -3.42
C GLY A 289 -2.93 -20.46 -4.63
N THR A 290 -4.19 -20.14 -4.37
CA THR A 290 -5.25 -20.01 -5.38
C THR A 290 -5.38 -18.61 -5.95
N SER A 291 -4.54 -17.67 -5.50
CA SER A 291 -4.51 -16.29 -6.02
C SER A 291 -4.00 -16.23 -7.45
N THR A 292 -4.51 -15.28 -8.23
CA THR A 292 -4.13 -15.12 -9.64
C THR A 292 -3.84 -13.67 -9.98
N VAL A 293 -2.94 -13.45 -10.97
CA VAL A 293 -2.62 -12.13 -11.51
C VAL A 293 -2.74 -12.17 -13.02
N HIS A 294 -3.57 -11.30 -13.56
CA HIS A 294 -3.77 -11.12 -14.98
C HIS A 294 -3.59 -9.67 -15.38
N PHE A 295 -2.90 -9.46 -16.48
CA PHE A 295 -2.81 -8.15 -17.14
C PHE A 295 -3.38 -8.24 -18.53
N ASP A 296 -4.21 -7.30 -18.95
CA ASP A 296 -4.57 -7.21 -20.36
C ASP A 296 -3.36 -6.82 -21.22
N LYS A 297 -3.48 -6.94 -22.53
CA LYS A 297 -2.38 -6.72 -23.45
C LYS A 297 -1.80 -5.30 -23.37
N ILE A 298 -2.65 -4.29 -23.24
CA ILE A 298 -2.25 -2.88 -23.19
C ILE A 298 -1.63 -2.56 -21.83
N ALA A 299 -2.23 -3.03 -20.73
CA ALA A 299 -1.67 -2.88 -19.40
C ALA A 299 -0.28 -3.51 -19.30
N LYS A 300 -0.08 -4.72 -19.86
CA LYS A 300 1.24 -5.36 -19.97
C LYS A 300 2.25 -4.49 -20.70
N GLN A 301 1.87 -3.92 -21.83
CA GLN A 301 2.74 -3.04 -22.60
C GLN A 301 3.14 -1.82 -21.80
N ARG A 302 2.18 -1.12 -21.16
CA ARG A 302 2.43 0.04 -20.30
C ARG A 302 3.38 -0.27 -19.14
N ILE A 303 3.23 -1.45 -18.52
CA ILE A 303 4.14 -1.90 -17.46
C ILE A 303 5.55 -2.15 -18.02
N TYR A 304 5.69 -2.79 -19.19
CA TYR A 304 7.00 -3.00 -19.81
C TYR A 304 7.69 -1.68 -20.17
N GLU A 305 7.00 -0.74 -20.78
CA GLU A 305 7.51 0.59 -21.09
C GLU A 305 7.96 1.33 -19.82
N SER A 306 7.18 1.22 -18.75
CA SER A 306 7.54 1.76 -17.44
C SER A 306 8.79 1.11 -16.85
N ILE A 307 8.96 -0.23 -16.94
CA ILE A 307 10.16 -0.93 -16.52
C ILE A 307 11.38 -0.47 -17.35
N ASP A 308 11.21 -0.29 -18.66
CA ASP A 308 12.28 0.08 -19.57
C ASP A 308 12.80 1.48 -19.31
N THR A 309 11.91 2.41 -19.05
CA THR A 309 12.23 3.82 -18.77
C THR A 309 12.68 4.06 -17.33
N ALA A 310 12.32 3.19 -16.38
CA ALA A 310 12.68 3.33 -14.97
C ALA A 310 14.18 3.37 -14.73
N ARG A 311 14.63 4.29 -13.88
CA ARG A 311 16.03 4.46 -13.50
C ARG A 311 16.31 3.85 -12.13
N PHE A 312 16.39 2.52 -12.03
CA PHE A 312 16.68 1.81 -10.79
C PHE A 312 18.13 1.97 -10.27
N SER A 313 18.97 2.63 -11.02
CA SER A 313 20.30 3.02 -10.58
C SER A 313 20.31 4.40 -9.90
N ASP A 314 19.16 4.94 -9.52
CA ASP A 314 19.10 6.21 -8.81
C ASP A 314 19.82 6.09 -7.47
N MET A 315 20.65 7.08 -7.17
CA MET A 315 21.38 7.15 -5.90
C MET A 315 20.45 7.22 -4.70
N LYS A 316 19.28 7.81 -4.87
CA LYS A 316 18.24 7.89 -3.84
C LYS A 316 17.74 6.48 -3.47
N LEU A 317 17.38 5.68 -4.47
CA LEU A 317 16.89 4.31 -4.28
C LEU A 317 17.95 3.41 -3.60
N ILE A 318 19.21 3.48 -4.10
CA ILE A 318 20.32 2.70 -3.51
C ILE A 318 20.53 3.09 -2.04
N LYS A 319 20.49 4.38 -1.76
CA LYS A 319 20.65 4.92 -0.40
C LYS A 319 19.51 4.50 0.53
N GLU A 320 18.28 4.59 0.08
CA GLU A 320 17.09 4.15 0.85
C GLU A 320 17.15 2.65 1.14
N ALA A 321 17.42 1.82 0.14
CA ALA A 321 17.55 0.38 0.34
C ALA A 321 18.69 0.01 1.31
N TYR A 322 19.82 0.70 1.23
CA TYR A 322 20.94 0.52 2.15
C TYR A 322 20.56 0.88 3.60
N PHE A 323 19.98 2.06 3.82
CA PHE A 323 19.63 2.50 5.18
C PHE A 323 18.52 1.65 5.79
N ASN A 324 17.51 1.25 5.03
CA ASN A 324 16.48 0.33 5.51
C ASN A 324 17.08 -1.01 5.96
N LEU A 325 18.04 -1.56 5.19
CA LEU A 325 18.75 -2.78 5.60
C LEU A 325 19.66 -2.56 6.81
N ARG A 326 20.37 -1.44 6.85
CA ARG A 326 21.24 -1.07 7.97
C ARG A 326 20.46 -0.91 9.27
N PHE A 327 19.34 -0.21 9.23
CA PHE A 327 18.45 -0.03 10.38
C PHE A 327 17.89 -1.36 10.86
N LYS A 328 17.44 -2.20 9.92
CA LYS A 328 16.97 -3.56 10.24
C LYS A 328 18.04 -4.40 10.98
N LEU A 329 19.31 -4.30 10.56
CA LEU A 329 20.41 -5.11 11.11
C LEU A 329 21.11 -4.49 12.34
N GLY A 330 20.89 -3.21 12.62
CA GLY A 330 21.60 -2.47 13.68
C GLY A 330 23.12 -2.32 13.44
N ARG A 331 23.61 -2.68 12.25
CA ARG A 331 25.02 -2.65 11.88
C ARG A 331 25.19 -2.34 10.40
N ILE A 332 26.44 -2.03 10.00
CA ILE A 332 26.76 -1.91 8.55
C ILE A 332 26.50 -3.27 7.89
N PRO A 333 25.62 -3.30 6.86
CA PRO A 333 25.36 -4.51 6.09
C PRO A 333 26.61 -5.06 5.42
N LYS A 334 26.79 -6.38 5.44
CA LYS A 334 27.73 -7.07 4.56
C LYS A 334 27.12 -7.19 3.16
N ILE A 335 27.96 -7.47 2.16
CA ILE A 335 27.47 -7.66 0.78
C ILE A 335 26.45 -8.81 0.69
N SER A 336 26.66 -9.90 1.43
CA SER A 336 25.72 -11.03 1.51
C SER A 336 24.36 -10.65 2.10
N ASP A 337 24.34 -9.73 3.08
CA ASP A 337 23.11 -9.36 3.78
C ASP A 337 22.04 -8.78 2.79
N PHE A 338 22.48 -8.16 1.70
CA PHE A 338 21.54 -7.64 0.68
C PHE A 338 20.72 -8.76 0.02
N ALA A 339 21.35 -9.88 -0.27
CA ALA A 339 20.68 -11.05 -0.85
C ALA A 339 19.88 -11.81 0.23
N ASP A 340 20.49 -12.03 1.42
CA ASP A 340 19.90 -12.81 2.52
C ASP A 340 18.60 -12.16 3.05
N HIS A 341 18.50 -10.83 2.99
CA HIS A 341 17.32 -10.07 3.42
C HIS A 341 16.47 -9.51 2.27
N GLY A 342 16.71 -9.97 1.04
CA GLY A 342 15.93 -9.57 -0.13
C GLY A 342 15.91 -8.06 -0.38
N SER A 343 17.06 -7.39 -0.21
CA SER A 343 17.26 -5.98 -0.49
C SER A 343 17.69 -5.75 -1.96
N ILE A 344 18.12 -4.53 -2.28
CA ILE A 344 18.56 -4.16 -3.64
C ILE A 344 19.69 -5.05 -4.12
N ASP A 345 19.70 -5.35 -5.43
CA ASP A 345 20.81 -6.10 -6.05
C ASP A 345 22.12 -5.30 -5.91
N VAL A 346 23.11 -5.94 -5.30
CA VAL A 346 24.44 -5.36 -5.03
C VAL A 346 25.13 -4.87 -6.30
N SER A 347 24.85 -5.46 -7.47
CA SER A 347 25.37 -5.00 -8.75
C SER A 347 25.03 -3.53 -9.03
N ARG A 348 23.92 -3.01 -8.47
CA ARG A 348 23.52 -1.59 -8.57
C ARG A 348 24.48 -0.66 -7.83
N ILE A 349 25.03 -1.12 -6.70
CA ILE A 349 26.06 -0.39 -5.95
C ILE A 349 27.34 -0.35 -6.78
N PHE A 350 27.78 -1.50 -7.28
CA PHE A 350 29.03 -1.62 -8.05
C PHE A 350 28.95 -0.99 -9.46
N SER A 351 27.76 -0.81 -10.02
CA SER A 351 27.60 -0.05 -11.27
C SER A 351 27.95 1.44 -11.13
N LYS A 352 27.90 1.98 -9.89
CA LYS A 352 28.20 3.40 -9.60
C LYS A 352 29.48 3.62 -8.81
N PHE A 353 29.92 2.64 -8.03
CA PHE A 353 31.04 2.76 -7.11
C PHE A 353 32.08 1.68 -7.36
N LYS A 354 33.36 2.06 -7.36
CA LYS A 354 34.47 1.14 -7.57
C LYS A 354 34.60 0.07 -6.47
N SER A 355 34.07 0.36 -5.28
CA SER A 355 34.08 -0.56 -4.14
C SER A 355 32.93 -0.25 -3.18
N TYR A 356 32.57 -1.24 -2.39
CA TYR A 356 31.59 -1.07 -1.32
C TYR A 356 32.02 -0.02 -0.29
N HIS A 357 33.31 0.03 0.05
CA HIS A 357 33.87 1.06 0.93
C HIS A 357 33.68 2.48 0.37
N HIS A 358 33.93 2.68 -0.93
CA HIS A 358 33.69 3.97 -1.59
C HIS A 358 32.21 4.37 -1.55
N PHE A 359 31.29 3.41 -1.69
CA PHE A 359 29.85 3.64 -1.51
C PHE A 359 29.53 4.09 -0.07
N LEU A 360 30.03 3.39 0.97
CA LEU A 360 29.79 3.73 2.38
C LEU A 360 30.23 5.16 2.71
N ILE A 361 31.39 5.59 2.25
CA ILE A 361 31.87 6.97 2.40
C ILE A 361 30.88 7.95 1.74
N LYS A 362 30.41 7.63 0.54
CA LYS A 362 29.56 8.52 -0.26
C LYS A 362 28.17 8.69 0.32
N VAL A 363 27.60 7.65 0.92
CA VAL A 363 26.30 7.73 1.63
C VAL A 363 26.42 8.41 2.99
N LYS A 364 27.64 8.77 3.42
CA LYS A 364 27.93 9.44 4.70
C LYS A 364 27.40 8.63 5.89
N ASP A 365 27.66 7.31 5.87
CA ASP A 365 27.32 6.49 7.02
C ASP A 365 28.19 6.90 8.23
N LYS A 366 27.54 7.37 9.28
CA LYS A 366 28.23 7.88 10.48
C LYS A 366 29.17 6.85 11.12
N ALA A 367 28.82 5.56 11.04
CA ALA A 367 29.64 4.48 11.59
C ALA A 367 30.98 4.31 10.86
N VAL A 368 31.08 4.67 9.58
CA VAL A 368 32.33 4.57 8.79
C VAL A 368 33.33 5.67 9.15
N SER A 369 32.84 6.84 9.56
CA SER A 369 33.74 7.95 9.95
C SER A 369 34.54 7.68 11.22
N TYR A 370 34.10 6.75 12.08
CA TYR A 370 34.81 6.37 13.32
C TYR A 370 35.85 5.23 13.12
N THR A 371 35.75 4.45 12.05
CA THR A 371 36.69 3.32 11.79
C THR A 371 37.98 3.73 11.11
N HIS A 372 38.09 4.97 10.61
CA HIS A 372 39.30 5.50 9.97
C HIS A 372 40.24 6.26 10.93
N LEU A 373 39.90 6.33 12.22
CA LEU A 373 40.74 6.98 13.25
C LEU A 373 41.43 5.99 14.21
N ARG A 374 41.54 4.72 13.82
CA ARG A 374 42.34 3.72 14.51
C ARG A 374 43.32 3.02 13.60
#